data_9f8182ab6ab943a9ddf30483794a38fc
#
_entry.id   9f8182ab6ab943a9ddf30483794a38fc
#
_cell.length_a   1.000
_cell.length_b   1.000
_cell.length_c   1.000
_cell.angle_alpha   90.00
_cell.angle_beta   90.00
_cell.angle_gamma   90.00
#
_symmetry.space_group_name_H-M   'P 1'
#
loop_
_entity.id
_entity.type
_entity.pdbx_description
1 polymer ?
#
loop_
_entity_poly.entity_id
_entity_poly.type
_entity_poly.pdbx_seq_one_letter_code
_entity_poly.pdbx_strand_id
1 'polypeptide(L)'
;MARIAGVNIPTNKRVHIALTYIHGIGNTKAKEITGKLGIAESARVQDLTDQEVLQIRETIDGGYMVEGDLRRTVSQNIKRLMDLACYRGLRHRKGLPVRGQRTHTNARTRKGKAKPIAGKKK
;
A
#
# COMPACT_ATOMS: atom_id res chain seq x y z
N MET A 1 -0.99 10.52 19.27
CA MET A 1 -0.66 9.83 18.01
C MET A 1 -0.23 10.81 16.95
N ALA A 2 0.80 10.50 16.20
CA ALA A 2 1.19 11.32 15.07
C ALA A 2 0.35 10.97 13.85
N ARG A 3 0.00 11.99 13.07
CA ARG A 3 -0.77 11.80 11.84
C ARG A 3 0.04 12.30 10.66
N ILE A 4 0.34 11.40 9.72
CA ILE A 4 1.14 11.69 8.54
C ILE A 4 0.40 11.18 7.32
N ALA A 5 0.31 12.01 6.27
CA ALA A 5 -0.40 11.68 5.04
C ALA A 5 -1.86 11.24 5.29
N GLY A 6 -2.48 11.77 6.32
CA GLY A 6 -3.84 11.42 6.69
C GLY A 6 -3.97 10.11 7.47
N VAL A 7 -2.86 9.48 7.84
CA VAL A 7 -2.85 8.20 8.56
C VAL A 7 -2.36 8.41 9.98
N ASN A 8 -3.07 7.86 10.95
CA ASN A 8 -2.62 7.83 12.34
C ASN A 8 -1.60 6.71 12.49
N ILE A 9 -0.36 7.07 12.78
CA ILE A 9 0.70 6.07 12.96
C ILE A 9 0.88 5.75 14.43
N PRO A 10 1.23 4.50 14.79
CA PRO A 10 1.42 4.13 16.19
C PRO A 10 2.62 4.85 16.79
N THR A 11 2.48 5.30 18.04
CA THR A 11 3.54 6.04 18.72
C THR A 11 4.55 5.14 19.42
N ASN A 12 4.18 3.90 19.69
CA ASN A 12 5.04 2.94 20.39
C ASN A 12 5.95 2.14 19.46
N LYS A 13 5.89 2.39 18.16
CA LYS A 13 6.73 1.71 17.17
C LYS A 13 7.91 2.57 16.76
N ARG A 14 8.96 1.93 16.27
CA ARG A 14 10.08 2.68 15.69
C ARG A 14 9.61 3.47 14.47
N VAL A 15 10.24 4.60 14.21
CA VAL A 15 9.79 5.52 13.17
C VAL A 15 9.69 4.83 11.81
N HIS A 16 10.71 4.09 11.41
CA HIS A 16 10.69 3.43 10.10
C HIS A 16 9.61 2.35 9.99
N ILE A 17 9.31 1.66 11.09
CA ILE A 17 8.25 0.66 11.11
C ILE A 17 6.88 1.34 11.07
N ALA A 18 6.72 2.43 11.83
CA ALA A 18 5.47 3.18 11.84
C ALA A 18 5.15 3.78 10.48
N LEU A 19 6.15 4.24 9.74
CA LEU A 19 5.95 4.80 8.40
C LEU A 19 5.42 3.76 7.41
N THR A 20 5.69 2.48 7.63
CA THR A 20 5.16 1.44 6.74
C THR A 20 3.64 1.27 6.83
N TYR A 21 3.00 1.87 7.82
CA TYR A 21 1.54 1.88 7.92
C TYR A 21 0.89 2.78 6.87
N ILE A 22 1.69 3.64 6.23
CA ILE A 22 1.21 4.50 5.16
C ILE A 22 1.21 3.71 3.85
N HIS A 23 0.08 3.69 3.15
CA HIS A 23 -0.02 3.01 1.86
C HIS A 23 0.94 3.65 0.86
N GLY A 24 1.86 2.88 0.32
CA GLY A 24 2.88 3.35 -0.61
C GLY A 24 4.28 3.45 -0.01
N ILE A 25 4.41 3.28 1.30
CA ILE A 25 5.71 3.29 1.97
C ILE A 25 5.98 1.92 2.57
N GLY A 26 6.98 1.23 2.05
CA GLY A 26 7.46 -0.03 2.60
C GLY A 26 8.73 0.18 3.41
N ASN A 27 9.36 -0.92 3.82
CA ASN A 27 10.58 -0.85 4.65
C ASN A 27 11.69 -0.04 4.00
N THR A 28 11.94 -0.23 2.72
CA THR A 28 13.02 0.44 1.99
C THR A 28 12.81 1.95 1.97
N LYS A 29 11.61 2.39 1.61
CA LYS A 29 11.29 3.82 1.56
C LYS A 29 11.28 4.44 2.94
N ALA A 30 10.79 3.72 3.94
CA ALA A 30 10.79 4.19 5.32
C ALA A 30 12.21 4.44 5.82
N LYS A 31 13.12 3.51 5.57
CA LYS A 31 14.53 3.67 5.93
C LYS A 31 15.20 4.80 5.17
N GLU A 32 14.85 4.98 3.91
CA GLU A 32 15.34 6.08 3.09
C GLU A 32 14.93 7.43 3.69
N ILE A 33 13.66 7.56 4.09
CA ILE A 33 13.15 8.79 4.70
C ILE A 33 13.88 9.09 6.02
N THR A 34 13.98 8.10 6.90
CA THR A 34 14.66 8.30 8.19
C THR A 34 16.14 8.60 8.02
N GLY A 35 16.79 8.00 7.02
CA GLY A 35 18.18 8.27 6.70
C GLY A 35 18.41 9.69 6.21
N LYS A 36 17.54 10.20 5.35
CA LYS A 36 17.61 11.57 4.85
C LYS A 36 17.47 12.60 5.95
N LEU A 37 16.63 12.32 6.93
CA LEU A 37 16.36 13.25 8.03
C LEU A 37 17.27 13.05 9.24
N GLY A 38 18.16 12.06 9.20
CA GLY A 38 19.07 11.79 10.29
C GLY A 38 18.40 11.26 11.55
N ILE A 39 17.26 10.62 11.41
CA ILE A 39 16.54 10.02 12.53
C ILE A 39 17.13 8.66 12.84
N ALA A 40 17.44 8.41 14.13
CA ALA A 40 18.04 7.15 14.54
C ALA A 40 17.08 5.98 14.35
N GLU A 41 17.62 4.82 13.95
CA GLU A 41 16.81 3.61 13.76
C GLU A 41 16.07 3.19 15.03
N SER A 42 16.68 3.41 16.18
CA SER A 42 16.08 3.05 17.46
C SER A 42 15.04 4.05 17.97
N ALA A 43 14.91 5.20 17.32
CA ALA A 43 13.95 6.21 17.73
C ALA A 43 12.51 5.73 17.51
N ARG A 44 11.66 6.00 18.48
CA ARG A 44 10.24 5.70 18.37
C ARG A 44 9.46 6.96 18.01
N VAL A 45 8.25 6.79 17.49
CA VAL A 45 7.42 7.93 17.07
C VAL A 45 7.16 8.87 18.24
N GLN A 46 6.95 8.33 19.44
CA GLN A 46 6.69 9.15 20.63
C GLN A 46 7.89 10.02 21.04
N ASP A 47 9.09 9.68 20.58
CA ASP A 47 10.32 10.43 20.89
C ASP A 47 10.56 11.57 19.89
N LEU A 48 9.75 11.68 18.85
CA LEU A 48 9.92 12.72 17.83
C LEU A 48 9.38 14.06 18.30
N THR A 49 10.10 15.13 17.96
CA THR A 49 9.62 16.49 18.17
C THR A 49 8.62 16.84 17.07
N ASP A 50 7.81 17.88 17.31
CA ASP A 50 6.86 18.36 16.30
C ASP A 50 7.56 18.79 15.01
N GLN A 51 8.77 19.36 15.13
CA GLN A 51 9.55 19.76 13.98
C GLN A 51 10.00 18.55 13.16
N GLU A 52 10.41 17.46 13.81
CA GLU A 52 10.80 16.23 13.12
C GLU A 52 9.60 15.62 12.40
N VAL A 53 8.42 15.62 13.02
CA VAL A 53 7.20 15.13 12.39
C VAL A 53 6.86 15.96 11.16
N LEU A 54 7.02 17.29 11.25
CA LEU A 54 6.78 18.19 10.12
C LEU A 54 7.75 17.90 8.98
N GLN A 55 9.02 17.66 9.29
CA GLN A 55 10.03 17.32 8.28
C GLN A 55 9.68 16.01 7.56
N ILE A 56 9.19 15.01 8.30
CA ILE A 56 8.75 13.76 7.70
C ILE A 56 7.58 14.01 6.75
N ARG A 57 6.59 14.80 7.16
CA ARG A 57 5.45 15.14 6.31
C ARG A 57 5.89 15.83 5.02
N GLU A 58 6.77 16.80 5.13
CA GLU A 58 7.28 17.55 3.97
C GLU A 58 8.05 16.64 3.02
N THR A 59 8.86 15.73 3.55
CA THR A 59 9.62 14.79 2.74
C THR A 59 8.69 13.86 1.95
N ILE A 60 7.65 13.36 2.60
CA ILE A 60 6.68 12.48 1.95
C ILE A 60 5.90 13.24 0.88
N ASP A 61 5.41 14.44 1.22
CA ASP A 61 4.62 15.24 0.28
C ASP A 61 5.44 15.64 -0.96
N GLY A 62 6.72 15.87 -0.78
CA GLY A 62 7.59 16.34 -1.86
C GLY A 62 8.17 15.26 -2.76
N GLY A 63 8.19 14.01 -2.34
CA GLY A 63 8.91 12.98 -3.08
C GLY A 63 8.25 11.61 -3.18
N TYR A 64 7.11 11.40 -2.54
CA TYR A 64 6.50 10.08 -2.49
C TYR A 64 5.02 10.15 -2.82
N MET A 65 4.57 9.20 -3.64
CA MET A 65 3.15 9.05 -3.94
C MET A 65 2.57 8.04 -2.95
N VAL A 66 1.66 8.50 -2.11
CA VAL A 66 1.12 7.68 -1.00
C VAL A 66 -0.39 7.82 -0.90
N GLU A 67 -1.01 6.89 -0.18
CA GLU A 67 -2.42 6.88 0.19
C GLU A 67 -3.36 7.14 -0.98
N GLY A 68 -4.24 8.13 -0.89
CA GLY A 68 -5.24 8.40 -1.90
C GLY A 68 -4.68 8.65 -3.30
N ASP A 69 -3.56 9.36 -3.39
CA ASP A 69 -2.91 9.63 -4.67
C ASP A 69 -2.41 8.34 -5.33
N LEU A 70 -1.81 7.48 -4.54
CA LEU A 70 -1.34 6.19 -5.04
C LEU A 70 -2.51 5.30 -5.45
N ARG A 71 -3.55 5.24 -4.63
CA ARG A 71 -4.75 4.45 -4.95
C ARG A 71 -5.39 4.93 -6.24
N ARG A 72 -5.46 6.25 -6.43
CA ARG A 72 -6.00 6.84 -7.65
C ARG A 72 -5.17 6.44 -8.86
N THR A 73 -3.84 6.50 -8.75
CA THR A 73 -2.94 6.12 -9.83
C THR A 73 -3.10 4.65 -10.20
N VAL A 74 -3.15 3.77 -9.21
CA VAL A 74 -3.35 2.33 -9.44
C VAL A 74 -4.68 2.09 -10.13
N SER A 75 -5.75 2.72 -9.65
CA SER A 75 -7.08 2.59 -10.25
C SER A 75 -7.11 3.06 -11.69
N GLN A 76 -6.45 4.18 -11.99
CA GLN A 76 -6.35 4.72 -13.35
C GLN A 76 -5.57 3.77 -14.26
N ASN A 77 -4.49 3.17 -13.76
CA ASN A 77 -3.70 2.23 -14.53
C ASN A 77 -4.51 0.98 -14.87
N ILE A 78 -5.28 0.47 -13.92
CA ILE A 78 -6.15 -0.68 -14.14
C ILE A 78 -7.24 -0.33 -15.15
N LYS A 79 -7.86 0.83 -15.00
CA LYS A 79 -8.89 1.30 -15.93
C LYS A 79 -8.33 1.40 -17.35
N ARG A 80 -7.12 1.94 -17.48
CA ARG A 80 -6.45 2.04 -18.78
C ARG A 80 -6.30 0.67 -19.44
N LEU A 81 -5.87 -0.34 -18.68
CA LEU A 81 -5.73 -1.69 -19.19
C LEU A 81 -7.09 -2.25 -19.63
N MET A 82 -8.15 -2.00 -18.88
CA MET A 82 -9.49 -2.43 -19.23
C MET A 82 -9.99 -1.74 -20.50
N ASP A 83 -9.76 -0.44 -20.63
CA ASP A 83 -10.17 0.34 -21.80
C ASP A 83 -9.44 -0.11 -23.07
N LEU A 84 -8.18 -0.52 -22.92
CA LEU A 84 -7.40 -1.05 -24.05
C LEU A 84 -7.81 -2.47 -24.45
N ALA A 85 -8.62 -3.14 -23.60
CA ALA A 85 -9.10 -4.50 -23.82
C ALA A 85 -7.97 -5.51 -24.09
N CYS A 86 -6.79 -5.26 -23.50
CA CYS A 86 -5.69 -6.22 -23.56
C CYS A 86 -5.92 -7.39 -22.61
N TYR A 87 -5.10 -8.44 -22.70
CA TYR A 87 -5.27 -9.60 -21.84
C TYR A 87 -5.30 -9.24 -20.36
N ARG A 88 -4.35 -8.42 -19.93
CA ARG A 88 -4.29 -7.98 -18.53
C ARG A 88 -5.55 -7.25 -18.10
N GLY A 89 -6.06 -6.39 -18.94
CA GLY A 89 -7.30 -5.66 -18.67
C GLY A 89 -8.51 -6.57 -18.55
N LEU A 90 -8.60 -7.57 -19.42
CA LEU A 90 -9.69 -8.55 -19.36
C LEU A 90 -9.62 -9.36 -18.06
N ARG A 91 -8.43 -9.69 -17.59
CA ARG A 91 -8.28 -10.39 -16.31
C ARG A 91 -8.75 -9.52 -15.14
N HIS A 92 -8.43 -8.23 -15.15
CA HIS A 92 -8.94 -7.30 -14.13
C HIS A 92 -10.46 -7.18 -14.17
N ARG A 93 -11.02 -7.11 -15.38
CA ARG A 93 -12.48 -6.99 -15.55
C ARG A 93 -13.20 -8.20 -14.98
N LYS A 94 -12.64 -9.39 -15.14
CA LYS A 94 -13.22 -10.63 -14.64
C LYS A 94 -12.87 -10.93 -13.19
N GLY A 95 -12.01 -10.14 -12.57
CA GLY A 95 -11.56 -10.38 -11.21
C GLY A 95 -10.67 -11.59 -11.07
N LEU A 96 -9.90 -11.92 -12.11
CA LEU A 96 -9.02 -13.09 -12.14
C LEU A 96 -7.55 -12.68 -11.99
N PRO A 97 -6.68 -13.62 -11.57
CA PRO A 97 -5.25 -13.31 -11.49
C PRO A 97 -4.69 -12.86 -12.83
N VAL A 98 -3.79 -11.87 -12.79
CA VAL A 98 -3.28 -11.18 -13.97
C VAL A 98 -1.96 -11.76 -14.45
N ARG A 99 -1.18 -12.36 -13.55
CA ARG A 99 0.18 -12.82 -13.84
C ARG A 99 0.30 -14.31 -14.10
N GLY A 100 -0.72 -14.91 -14.69
CA GLY A 100 -0.66 -16.30 -15.10
C GLY A 100 -0.81 -17.32 -13.98
N GLN A 101 -1.29 -16.91 -12.81
CA GLN A 101 -1.52 -17.85 -11.72
C GLN A 101 -2.64 -18.83 -12.06
N ARG A 102 -2.58 -19.98 -11.44
CA ARG A 102 -3.62 -20.98 -11.63
C ARG A 102 -4.94 -20.50 -11.04
N THR A 103 -6.02 -20.70 -11.78
CA THR A 103 -7.36 -20.32 -11.33
C THR A 103 -8.18 -21.51 -10.89
N HIS A 104 -7.76 -22.71 -11.28
CA HIS A 104 -8.52 -23.94 -11.02
C HIS A 104 -8.49 -24.36 -9.55
N THR A 105 -7.43 -24.04 -8.84
CA THR A 105 -7.26 -24.45 -7.44
C THR A 105 -7.25 -23.29 -6.47
N ASN A 106 -6.28 -22.40 -6.59
CA ASN A 106 -6.06 -21.30 -5.66
C ASN A 106 -6.55 -19.98 -6.23
N ALA A 107 -5.84 -18.89 -6.03
CA ALA A 107 -6.18 -17.55 -6.50
C ALA A 107 -7.31 -16.91 -5.68
N ARG A 108 -7.38 -17.23 -4.39
CA ARG A 108 -8.44 -16.71 -3.53
C ARG A 108 -8.34 -15.21 -3.26
N THR A 109 -7.13 -14.65 -3.31
CA THR A 109 -6.94 -13.21 -3.10
C THR A 109 -7.72 -12.38 -4.13
N ARG A 110 -7.73 -12.82 -5.39
CA ARG A 110 -8.46 -12.13 -6.46
C ARG A 110 -9.91 -12.59 -6.56
N LYS A 111 -10.15 -13.88 -6.40
CA LYS A 111 -11.49 -14.47 -6.56
C LYS A 111 -12.33 -14.37 -5.31
N GLY A 112 -11.71 -14.09 -4.17
CA GLY A 112 -12.39 -14.07 -2.88
C GLY A 112 -12.45 -15.44 -2.26
N LYS A 113 -13.17 -15.57 -1.16
CA LYS A 113 -13.31 -16.85 -0.47
C LYS A 113 -14.01 -17.86 -1.34
N ALA A 114 -13.62 -19.14 -1.17
CA ALA A 114 -14.30 -20.22 -1.86
C ALA A 114 -15.74 -20.33 -1.36
N LYS A 115 -16.67 -20.37 -2.30
CA LYS A 115 -18.09 -20.51 -1.98
C LYS A 115 -18.64 -21.72 -2.70
N PRO A 116 -19.31 -22.65 -1.99
CA PRO A 116 -19.97 -23.76 -2.67
C PRO A 116 -21.12 -23.24 -3.52
N ILE A 117 -21.33 -23.89 -4.64
CA ILE A 117 -22.46 -23.56 -5.51
C ILE A 117 -23.70 -24.26 -4.94
N ALA A 118 -24.72 -23.46 -4.63
CA ALA A 118 -25.95 -23.99 -4.05
C ALA A 118 -26.63 -24.96 -5.01
N GLY A 119 -27.07 -26.08 -4.49
CA GLY A 119 -27.77 -27.11 -5.27
C GLY A 119 -26.86 -27.98 -6.11
N LYS A 120 -25.58 -27.69 -6.19
CA LYS A 120 -24.64 -28.48 -6.97
C LYS A 120 -23.95 -29.49 -6.07
N LYS A 121 -24.37 -30.71 -6.12
CA LYS A 121 -23.83 -31.76 -5.30
C LYS A 121 -22.95 -32.70 -6.09
N LYS A 122 -22.01 -33.28 -5.39
CA LYS A 122 -21.11 -34.28 -5.96
C LYS A 122 -21.38 -35.64 -5.38
#